data_6aa43e37de9d9699d68039e5a6e018be
#
_entry.id   6aa43e37de9d9699d68039e5a6e018be
#
_cell.length_a   1.000
_cell.length_b   1.000
_cell.length_c   1.000
_cell.angle_alpha   90.00
_cell.angle_beta   90.00
_cell.angle_gamma   90.00
#
_symmetry.space_group_name_H-M   'P 1'
#
loop_
_entity.id
_entity.type
_entity.pdbx_description
1 polymer ?
#
loop_
_entity_poly.entity_id
_entity_poly.type
_entity_poly.pdbx_seq_one_letter_code
_entity_poly.pdbx_strand_id
1 'polypeptide(L)'
;VLKGAEVNINRDGTLDIDDETLAQLDVVGIAVHSYFHLPKDEQTRRIVRAMENPHADILFNPTGRALLKRDPYEVDLEEIFAAARRTGTVLEVDGYPERLDLRDEHVRRAIEGGVKLVIDTDAHSIHHLDYLFFGIATARRGWATAADVLNTLPVDEFLARLKDGGRAAATPRKRNAPRRARAR
;
A
#
# COMPACT_ATOMS: atom_id res chain seq x y z
N VAL A 1 1.87 -12.52 -12.39
CA VAL A 1 2.54 -11.24 -12.06
C VAL A 1 1.54 -10.13 -12.28
N LEU A 2 1.41 -9.24 -11.31
CA LEU A 2 0.58 -8.04 -11.39
C LEU A 2 1.43 -6.85 -11.88
N LYS A 3 0.81 -5.94 -12.62
CA LYS A 3 1.40 -4.65 -12.99
C LYS A 3 1.06 -3.66 -11.87
N GLY A 4 2.06 -3.04 -11.29
CA GLY A 4 1.86 -2.03 -10.27
C GLY A 4 2.83 -0.87 -10.40
N ALA A 5 2.54 0.20 -9.70
CA ALA A 5 3.44 1.33 -9.54
C ALA A 5 3.36 1.87 -8.12
N GLU A 6 4.48 2.37 -7.63
CA GLU A 6 4.55 3.25 -6.49
C GLU A 6 4.53 4.69 -6.98
N VAL A 7 3.49 5.43 -6.61
CA VAL A 7 3.13 6.73 -7.17
C VAL A 7 3.36 7.81 -6.11
N ASN A 8 3.98 8.91 -6.50
CA ASN A 8 4.25 9.99 -5.56
C ASN A 8 2.98 10.78 -5.23
N ILE A 9 2.82 11.07 -3.95
CA ILE A 9 1.85 12.06 -3.48
C ILE A 9 2.48 13.44 -3.58
N ASN A 10 1.93 14.30 -4.43
CA ASN A 10 2.36 15.70 -4.58
C ASN A 10 2.06 16.49 -3.30
N ARG A 11 2.64 17.70 -3.15
CA ARG A 11 2.43 18.54 -1.99
C ARG A 11 0.96 18.86 -1.71
N ASP A 12 0.18 19.00 -2.74
CA ASP A 12 -1.26 19.29 -2.66
C ASP A 12 -2.15 18.06 -2.49
N GLY A 13 -1.56 16.85 -2.48
CA GLY A 13 -2.26 15.57 -2.36
C GLY A 13 -2.76 14.99 -3.70
N THR A 14 -2.44 15.59 -4.84
CA THR A 14 -2.61 14.94 -6.15
C THR A 14 -1.54 13.87 -6.36
N LEU A 15 -1.75 12.97 -7.30
CA LEU A 15 -0.78 11.96 -7.70
C LEU A 15 0.05 12.46 -8.90
N ASP A 16 1.29 12.02 -9.03
CA ASP A 16 2.19 12.43 -10.12
C ASP A 16 1.99 11.61 -11.41
N ILE A 17 1.06 10.66 -11.41
CA ILE A 17 0.62 9.91 -12.59
C ILE A 17 -0.88 10.19 -12.80
N ASP A 18 -1.28 10.38 -14.05
CA ASP A 18 -2.67 10.66 -14.42
C ASP A 18 -3.58 9.43 -14.25
N ASP A 19 -4.88 9.69 -14.04
CA ASP A 19 -5.86 8.64 -13.77
C ASP A 19 -6.04 7.67 -14.95
N GLU A 20 -5.85 8.12 -16.20
CA GLU A 20 -5.93 7.24 -17.38
C GLU A 20 -4.82 6.18 -17.36
N THR A 21 -3.62 6.57 -16.97
CA THR A 21 -2.48 5.67 -16.80
C THR A 21 -2.68 4.76 -15.59
N LEU A 22 -3.11 5.31 -14.44
CA LEU A 22 -3.38 4.53 -13.23
C LEU A 22 -4.44 3.45 -13.45
N ALA A 23 -5.47 3.74 -14.22
CA ALA A 23 -6.53 2.78 -14.58
C ALA A 23 -6.03 1.54 -15.35
N GLN A 24 -4.82 1.58 -15.92
CA GLN A 24 -4.22 0.46 -16.64
C GLN A 24 -3.38 -0.46 -15.75
N LEU A 25 -3.19 -0.11 -14.48
CA LEU A 25 -2.43 -0.90 -13.51
C LEU A 25 -3.35 -1.89 -12.78
N ASP A 26 -2.75 -2.96 -12.30
CA ASP A 26 -3.45 -3.96 -11.48
C ASP A 26 -3.48 -3.55 -10.01
N VAL A 27 -2.44 -2.85 -9.54
CA VAL A 27 -2.26 -2.35 -8.18
C VAL A 27 -1.56 -0.99 -8.21
N VAL A 28 -2.09 -0.03 -7.49
CA VAL A 28 -1.49 1.29 -7.33
C VAL A 28 -1.18 1.54 -5.86
N GLY A 29 0.11 1.62 -5.54
CA GLY A 29 0.58 2.10 -4.25
C GLY A 29 0.87 3.60 -4.31
N ILE A 30 0.54 4.33 -3.28
CA ILE A 30 0.81 5.77 -3.16
C ILE A 30 1.75 6.02 -1.99
N ALA A 31 2.74 6.90 -2.14
CA ALA A 31 3.74 7.16 -1.11
C ALA A 31 4.18 8.62 -1.04
N VAL A 32 4.66 9.00 0.14
CA VAL A 32 5.29 10.30 0.38
C VAL A 32 6.80 10.18 0.16
N HIS A 33 7.33 10.78 -0.93
CA HIS A 33 8.76 10.81 -1.23
C HIS A 33 9.37 12.22 -1.14
N SER A 34 8.58 13.23 -0.80
CA SER A 34 9.02 14.62 -0.72
C SER A 34 8.26 15.38 0.35
N TYR A 35 8.76 16.55 0.74
CA TYR A 35 8.13 17.43 1.71
C TYR A 35 7.85 16.74 3.07
N PHE A 36 8.84 16.01 3.60
CA PHE A 36 8.75 15.27 4.86
C PHE A 36 8.57 16.16 6.10
N HIS A 37 8.80 17.46 5.98
CA HIS A 37 8.76 18.43 7.10
C HIS A 37 7.52 19.33 7.08
N LEU A 38 6.46 18.91 6.36
CA LEU A 38 5.20 19.64 6.42
C LEU A 38 4.60 19.55 7.84
N PRO A 39 3.88 20.60 8.29
CA PRO A 39 3.10 20.53 9.54
C PRO A 39 2.13 19.34 9.51
N LYS A 40 1.88 18.77 10.70
CA LYS A 40 1.06 17.55 10.88
C LYS A 40 -0.26 17.59 10.11
N ASP A 41 -0.98 18.69 10.20
CA ASP A 41 -2.29 18.85 9.57
C ASP A 41 -2.20 18.98 8.02
N GLU A 42 -1.14 19.62 7.50
CA GLU A 42 -0.90 19.67 6.05
C GLU A 42 -0.52 18.31 5.51
N GLN A 43 0.38 17.60 6.20
CA GLN A 43 0.81 16.27 5.82
C GLN A 43 -0.36 15.27 5.85
N THR A 44 -1.20 15.35 6.88
CA THR A 44 -2.38 14.49 7.00
C THR A 44 -3.38 14.76 5.88
N ARG A 45 -3.77 16.03 5.65
CA ARG A 45 -4.68 16.40 4.55
C ARG A 45 -4.18 15.96 3.19
N ARG A 46 -2.87 16.12 2.94
CA ARG A 46 -2.22 15.71 1.69
C ARG A 46 -2.39 14.22 1.44
N ILE A 47 -2.12 13.38 2.45
CA ILE A 47 -2.22 11.92 2.33
C ILE A 47 -3.69 11.51 2.20
N VAL A 48 -4.57 12.05 3.02
CA VAL A 48 -6.01 11.77 2.94
C VAL A 48 -6.57 12.09 1.57
N ARG A 49 -6.21 13.25 0.99
CA ARG A 49 -6.61 13.61 -0.38
C ARG A 49 -6.11 12.60 -1.41
N ALA A 50 -4.86 12.15 -1.30
CA ALA A 50 -4.32 11.13 -2.20
C ALA A 50 -5.08 9.80 -2.07
N MET A 51 -5.42 9.40 -0.83
CA MET A 51 -6.23 8.21 -0.57
C MET A 51 -7.66 8.32 -1.13
N GLU A 52 -8.18 9.50 -1.40
CA GLU A 52 -9.49 9.71 -2.03
C GLU A 52 -9.47 9.47 -3.55
N ASN A 53 -8.29 9.40 -4.17
CA ASN A 53 -8.19 9.02 -5.57
C ASN A 53 -8.74 7.58 -5.76
N PRO A 54 -9.65 7.35 -6.73
CA PRO A 54 -10.27 6.03 -6.93
C PRO A 54 -9.29 4.93 -7.32
N HIS A 55 -8.09 5.28 -7.77
CA HIS A 55 -7.06 4.33 -8.18
C HIS A 55 -6.02 4.02 -7.08
N ALA A 56 -6.04 4.75 -5.96
CA ALA A 56 -5.08 4.57 -4.87
C ALA A 56 -5.43 3.35 -3.99
N ASP A 57 -4.86 2.21 -4.24
CA ASP A 57 -5.18 0.95 -3.55
C ASP A 57 -4.47 0.81 -2.20
N ILE A 58 -3.19 1.15 -2.14
CA ILE A 58 -2.33 0.93 -0.97
C ILE A 58 -1.60 2.22 -0.62
N LEU A 59 -1.58 2.58 0.67
CA LEU A 59 -0.67 3.61 1.18
C LEU A 59 0.62 2.93 1.62
N PHE A 60 1.69 3.15 0.85
CA PHE A 60 3.03 2.67 1.15
C PHE A 60 3.74 3.58 2.14
N ASN A 61 4.60 3.02 2.96
CA ASN A 61 5.41 3.72 3.95
C ASN A 61 4.61 4.77 4.76
N PRO A 62 3.53 4.37 5.47
CA PRO A 62 2.54 5.32 5.98
C PRO A 62 3.07 6.36 6.97
N THR A 63 4.23 6.12 7.60
CA THR A 63 4.90 7.09 8.48
C THR A 63 6.18 7.67 7.87
N GLY A 64 6.64 7.12 6.76
CA GLY A 64 7.85 7.55 6.07
C GLY A 64 9.13 7.42 6.88
N ARG A 65 9.11 6.66 7.98
CA ARG A 65 10.34 6.46 8.78
C ARG A 65 11.40 5.69 8.01
N ALA A 66 12.66 5.98 8.32
CA ALA A 66 13.79 5.17 7.92
C ALA A 66 14.70 5.00 9.13
N LEU A 67 14.76 3.79 9.67
CA LEU A 67 15.46 3.49 10.94
C LEU A 67 16.90 3.95 10.87
N LEU A 68 17.36 4.65 11.91
CA LEU A 68 18.68 5.26 12.03
C LEU A 68 19.01 6.34 10.99
N LYS A 69 18.06 6.72 10.10
CA LYS A 69 18.27 7.71 9.03
C LYS A 69 17.28 8.86 9.07
N ARG A 70 16.02 8.59 9.35
CA ARG A 70 14.95 9.60 9.37
C ARG A 70 13.82 9.17 10.29
N ASP A 71 13.44 10.07 11.18
CA ASP A 71 12.25 9.92 12.00
C ASP A 71 10.97 9.91 11.15
N PRO A 72 9.86 9.33 11.65
CA PRO A 72 8.56 9.47 11.02
C PRO A 72 8.23 10.94 10.79
N TYR A 73 7.58 11.26 9.67
CA TYR A 73 7.02 12.60 9.51
C TYR A 73 5.79 12.79 10.40
N GLU A 74 5.49 14.05 10.71
CA GLU A 74 4.33 14.40 11.52
C GLU A 74 3.04 14.13 10.75
N VAL A 75 2.20 13.20 11.26
CA VAL A 75 0.91 12.84 10.65
C VAL A 75 -0.09 12.42 11.71
N ASP A 76 -1.38 12.66 11.48
CA ASP A 76 -2.45 12.13 12.31
C ASP A 76 -2.85 10.72 11.85
N LEU A 77 -2.30 9.71 12.49
CA LEU A 77 -2.58 8.32 12.13
C LEU A 77 -4.04 7.91 12.34
N GLU A 78 -4.75 8.50 13.29
CA GLU A 78 -6.17 8.21 13.49
C GLU A 78 -7.00 8.72 12.30
N GLU A 79 -6.67 9.91 11.79
CA GLU A 79 -7.30 10.44 10.59
C GLU A 79 -6.94 9.60 9.35
N ILE A 80 -5.68 9.13 9.24
CA ILE A 80 -5.26 8.20 8.17
C ILE A 80 -6.05 6.88 8.26
N PHE A 81 -6.20 6.30 9.46
CA PHE A 81 -6.98 5.07 9.65
C PHE A 81 -8.45 5.27 9.33
N ALA A 82 -9.03 6.40 9.73
CA ALA A 82 -10.40 6.75 9.38
C ALA A 82 -10.58 6.92 7.85
N ALA A 83 -9.61 7.57 7.18
CA ALA A 83 -9.60 7.72 5.74
C ALA A 83 -9.45 6.36 5.04
N ALA A 84 -8.55 5.50 5.49
CA ALA A 84 -8.34 4.15 4.95
C ALA A 84 -9.63 3.33 4.94
N ARG A 85 -10.38 3.34 6.06
CA ARG A 85 -11.69 2.68 6.14
C ARG A 85 -12.71 3.28 5.18
N ARG A 86 -12.77 4.60 5.12
CA ARG A 86 -13.75 5.33 4.29
C ARG A 86 -13.48 5.14 2.81
N THR A 87 -12.23 5.15 2.41
CA THR A 87 -11.81 5.05 1.02
C THR A 87 -11.57 3.63 0.54
N GLY A 88 -11.40 2.67 1.44
CA GLY A 88 -10.99 1.31 1.11
C GLY A 88 -9.49 1.15 0.81
N THR A 89 -8.68 2.20 1.04
CA THR A 89 -7.22 2.13 0.88
C THR A 89 -6.63 1.21 1.94
N VAL A 90 -5.76 0.31 1.53
CA VAL A 90 -5.06 -0.64 2.42
C VAL A 90 -3.76 0.00 2.91
N LEU A 91 -3.30 -0.33 4.11
CA LEU A 91 -2.03 0.17 4.62
C LEU A 91 -0.93 -0.89 4.53
N GLU A 92 0.26 -0.45 4.20
CA GLU A 92 1.44 -1.29 4.11
C GLU A 92 2.03 -1.61 5.50
N VAL A 93 2.59 -2.80 5.61
CA VAL A 93 3.60 -3.18 6.60
C VAL A 93 4.84 -3.60 5.83
N ASP A 94 5.70 -2.63 5.56
CA ASP A 94 6.96 -2.84 4.86
C ASP A 94 7.93 -3.67 5.72
N GLY A 95 8.35 -4.81 5.21
CA GLY A 95 9.31 -5.70 5.84
C GLY A 95 10.78 -5.31 5.62
N TYR A 96 11.05 -4.25 4.85
CA TYR A 96 12.44 -3.82 4.65
C TYR A 96 13.08 -3.42 5.99
N PRO A 97 14.26 -3.98 6.37
CA PRO A 97 14.83 -3.81 7.72
C PRO A 97 15.07 -2.36 8.12
N GLU A 98 15.31 -1.46 7.16
CA GLU A 98 15.49 -0.04 7.42
C GLU A 98 14.17 0.74 7.55
N ARG A 99 13.04 0.11 7.28
CA ARG A 99 11.69 0.71 7.34
C ARG A 99 10.88 0.15 8.50
N LEU A 100 10.42 -1.10 8.36
CA LEU A 100 9.46 -1.75 9.26
C LEU A 100 8.26 -0.85 9.54
N ASP A 101 7.69 -0.28 8.48
CA ASP A 101 6.64 0.73 8.49
C ASP A 101 5.37 0.15 7.82
N LEU A 102 4.25 0.03 8.51
CA LEU A 102 3.94 0.42 9.89
C LEU A 102 4.66 -0.41 10.96
N ARG A 103 5.01 0.22 12.09
CA ARG A 103 5.47 -0.49 13.29
C ARG A 103 4.31 -1.20 14.01
N ASP A 104 4.65 -2.14 14.88
CA ASP A 104 3.71 -3.03 15.58
C ASP A 104 2.58 -2.31 16.34
N GLU A 105 2.88 -1.22 17.06
CA GLU A 105 1.85 -0.43 17.76
C GLU A 105 0.84 0.21 16.79
N HIS A 106 1.31 0.67 15.63
CA HIS A 106 0.44 1.27 14.60
C HIS A 106 -0.37 0.20 13.87
N VAL A 107 0.22 -0.98 13.61
CA VAL A 107 -0.48 -2.15 13.10
C VAL A 107 -1.67 -2.50 14.01
N ARG A 108 -1.42 -2.58 15.33
CA ARG A 108 -2.47 -2.88 16.29
C ARG A 108 -3.62 -1.87 16.23
N ARG A 109 -3.30 -0.58 16.26
CA ARG A 109 -4.32 0.48 16.18
C ARG A 109 -5.08 0.44 14.86
N ALA A 110 -4.40 0.19 13.75
CA ALA A 110 -5.02 0.07 12.43
C ALA A 110 -6.05 -1.07 12.38
N ILE A 111 -5.69 -2.28 12.84
CA ILE A 111 -6.61 -3.43 12.83
C ILE A 111 -7.76 -3.27 13.83
N GLU A 112 -7.52 -2.72 15.03
CA GLU A 112 -8.57 -2.36 15.99
C GLU A 112 -9.53 -1.34 15.39
N GLY A 113 -9.03 -0.45 14.53
CA GLY A 113 -9.80 0.48 13.73
C GLY A 113 -10.50 -0.15 12.51
N GLY A 114 -10.31 -1.45 12.23
CA GLY A 114 -10.91 -2.15 11.09
C GLY A 114 -10.23 -1.88 9.74
N VAL A 115 -8.99 -1.36 9.74
CA VAL A 115 -8.20 -1.13 8.54
C VAL A 115 -7.57 -2.44 8.08
N LYS A 116 -7.52 -2.69 6.77
CA LYS A 116 -6.83 -3.84 6.18
C LYS A 116 -5.38 -3.49 5.84
N LEU A 117 -4.54 -4.53 5.88
CA LEU A 117 -3.10 -4.41 5.68
C LEU A 117 -2.64 -5.24 4.47
N VAL A 118 -1.51 -4.88 3.93
CA VAL A 118 -0.65 -5.73 3.10
C VAL A 118 0.73 -5.81 3.74
N ILE A 119 1.42 -6.92 3.54
CA ILE A 119 2.81 -7.10 4.00
C ILE A 119 3.66 -7.33 2.76
N ASP A 120 4.67 -6.53 2.56
CA ASP A 120 5.62 -6.66 1.46
C ASP A 120 7.06 -6.39 1.93
N THR A 121 7.98 -6.13 1.01
CA THR A 121 9.41 -6.07 1.35
C THR A 121 10.13 -4.92 0.66
N ASP A 122 9.43 -4.09 -0.11
CA ASP A 122 10.06 -3.05 -0.95
C ASP A 122 11.28 -3.61 -1.72
N ALA A 123 11.10 -4.80 -2.33
CA ALA A 123 12.21 -5.60 -2.85
C ALA A 123 12.84 -5.00 -4.10
N HIS A 124 14.11 -4.62 -4.03
CA HIS A 124 14.94 -4.15 -5.13
C HIS A 124 15.95 -5.21 -5.62
N SER A 125 15.95 -6.39 -5.01
CA SER A 125 16.70 -7.57 -5.41
C SER A 125 16.00 -8.85 -4.93
N ILE A 126 16.40 -10.01 -5.49
CA ILE A 126 15.81 -11.29 -5.08
C ILE A 126 16.05 -11.61 -3.59
N HIS A 127 17.15 -11.14 -3.02
CA HIS A 127 17.47 -11.33 -1.59
C HIS A 127 16.56 -10.53 -0.68
N HIS A 128 15.99 -9.42 -1.16
CA HIS A 128 15.06 -8.62 -0.35
C HIS A 128 13.71 -9.32 -0.14
N LEU A 129 13.38 -10.34 -0.95
CA LEU A 129 12.17 -11.14 -0.73
C LEU A 129 12.19 -11.89 0.60
N ASP A 130 13.36 -12.21 1.14
CA ASP A 130 13.52 -12.85 2.45
C ASP A 130 13.12 -11.90 3.59
N TYR A 131 13.07 -10.60 3.36
CA TYR A 131 12.66 -9.60 4.35
C TYR A 131 11.18 -9.70 4.71
N LEU A 132 10.39 -10.45 3.95
CA LEU A 132 8.99 -10.75 4.29
C LEU A 132 8.84 -11.28 5.72
N PHE A 133 9.85 -12.01 6.22
CA PHE A 133 9.90 -12.46 7.60
C PHE A 133 9.77 -11.31 8.61
N PHE A 134 10.44 -10.20 8.39
CA PHE A 134 10.39 -9.04 9.29
C PHE A 134 9.03 -8.34 9.25
N GLY A 135 8.43 -8.21 8.07
CA GLY A 135 7.08 -7.67 7.92
C GLY A 135 6.05 -8.53 8.66
N ILE A 136 6.10 -9.86 8.48
CA ILE A 136 5.24 -10.80 9.19
C ILE A 136 5.46 -10.73 10.71
N ALA A 137 6.72 -10.67 11.16
CA ALA A 137 7.04 -10.58 12.59
C ALA A 137 6.48 -9.27 13.20
N THR A 138 6.62 -8.15 12.48
CA THR A 138 6.07 -6.85 12.89
C THR A 138 4.53 -6.89 12.96
N ALA A 139 3.88 -7.41 11.93
CA ALA A 139 2.43 -7.55 11.90
C ALA A 139 1.92 -8.44 13.06
N ARG A 140 2.56 -9.58 13.32
CA ARG A 140 2.21 -10.48 14.44
C ARG A 140 2.41 -9.81 15.80
N ARG A 141 3.44 -9.00 15.99
CA ARG A 141 3.63 -8.21 17.22
C ARG A 141 2.53 -7.20 17.42
N GLY A 142 1.99 -6.65 16.33
CA GLY A 142 0.78 -5.81 16.30
C GLY A 142 -0.53 -6.60 16.39
N TRP A 143 -0.45 -7.95 16.61
CA TRP A 143 -1.58 -8.86 16.76
C TRP A 143 -2.42 -9.07 15.50
N ALA A 144 -1.87 -8.72 14.34
CA ALA A 144 -2.53 -9.00 13.07
C ALA A 144 -2.62 -10.52 12.82
N THR A 145 -3.73 -10.90 12.25
CA THR A 145 -4.04 -12.26 11.79
C THR A 145 -4.13 -12.30 10.27
N ALA A 146 -4.23 -13.48 9.68
CA ALA A 146 -4.45 -13.61 8.24
C ALA A 146 -5.72 -12.89 7.75
N ALA A 147 -6.72 -12.74 8.62
CA ALA A 147 -7.96 -12.03 8.27
C ALA A 147 -7.76 -10.51 8.11
N ASP A 148 -6.68 -9.96 8.67
CA ASP A 148 -6.35 -8.53 8.62
C ASP A 148 -5.45 -8.19 7.42
N VAL A 149 -4.81 -9.19 6.81
CA VAL A 149 -3.78 -9.03 5.77
C VAL A 149 -4.30 -9.51 4.43
N LEU A 150 -4.53 -8.60 3.49
CA LEU A 150 -5.18 -8.91 2.22
C LEU A 150 -4.35 -9.80 1.29
N ASN A 151 -3.04 -9.66 1.27
CA ASN A 151 -2.19 -10.47 0.39
C ASN A 151 -1.91 -11.88 0.92
N THR A 152 -2.63 -12.33 1.94
CA THR A 152 -2.78 -13.75 2.29
C THR A 152 -3.85 -14.45 1.44
N LEU A 153 -4.70 -13.69 0.73
CA LEU A 153 -5.76 -14.19 -0.12
C LEU A 153 -5.23 -14.66 -1.48
N PRO A 154 -5.93 -15.58 -2.15
CA PRO A 154 -5.69 -15.86 -3.57
C PRO A 154 -5.73 -14.58 -4.41
N VAL A 155 -4.95 -14.50 -5.48
CA VAL A 155 -4.77 -13.27 -6.27
C VAL A 155 -6.08 -12.66 -6.77
N ASP A 156 -7.02 -13.47 -7.20
CA ASP A 156 -8.31 -12.97 -7.72
C ASP A 156 -9.16 -12.36 -6.59
N GLU A 157 -9.12 -12.96 -5.39
CA GLU A 157 -9.78 -12.42 -4.20
C GLU A 157 -9.08 -11.16 -3.67
N PHE A 158 -7.76 -11.15 -3.67
CA PHE A 158 -6.97 -9.97 -3.32
C PHE A 158 -7.35 -8.78 -4.20
N LEU A 159 -7.32 -8.94 -5.52
CA LEU A 159 -7.68 -7.87 -6.46
C LEU A 159 -9.13 -7.40 -6.29
N ALA A 160 -10.06 -8.31 -5.97
CA ALA A 160 -11.45 -7.96 -5.71
C ALA A 160 -11.65 -7.17 -4.40
N ARG A 161 -10.68 -7.21 -3.49
CA ARG A 161 -10.71 -6.48 -2.20
C ARG A 161 -10.00 -5.15 -2.24
N LEU A 162 -9.18 -4.88 -3.25
CA LEU A 162 -8.62 -3.56 -3.48
C LEU A 162 -9.74 -2.58 -3.83
N LYS A 163 -9.49 -1.29 -3.60
CA LYS A 163 -10.44 -0.19 -3.72
C LYS A 163 -11.27 -0.18 -5.00
N ASP A 164 -10.71 -0.76 -6.01
CA ASP A 164 -11.32 -0.87 -7.31
C ASP A 164 -11.75 -2.31 -7.67
N GLY A 165 -12.25 -3.07 -6.72
CA GLY A 165 -13.04 -4.25 -7.03
C GLY A 165 -14.11 -3.97 -8.10
N GLY A 166 -14.45 -2.67 -8.32
CA GLY A 166 -15.24 -2.16 -9.41
C GLY A 166 -14.49 -2.01 -10.75
N ARG A 167 -13.14 -1.82 -10.78
CA ARG A 167 -12.37 -1.76 -12.06
C ARG A 167 -12.46 -3.07 -12.83
N ALA A 168 -12.37 -4.19 -12.14
CA ALA A 168 -12.47 -5.52 -12.75
C ALA A 168 -13.85 -5.80 -13.37
N ALA A 169 -14.91 -5.13 -12.91
CA ALA A 169 -16.26 -5.26 -13.46
C ALA A 169 -16.48 -4.45 -14.75
N ALA A 170 -15.66 -3.41 -15.00
CA ALA A 170 -15.85 -2.50 -16.14
C ALA A 170 -15.12 -2.92 -17.42
N THR A 171 -14.10 -3.81 -17.34
CA THR A 171 -13.36 -4.27 -18.53
C THR A 171 -13.10 -5.77 -18.45
N PRO A 172 -13.74 -6.61 -19.31
CA PRO A 172 -13.41 -8.02 -19.34
C PRO A 172 -11.95 -8.19 -19.79
N ARG A 173 -11.09 -8.63 -18.88
CA ARG A 173 -9.70 -8.96 -19.17
C ARG A 173 -9.66 -10.01 -20.30
N LYS A 174 -9.16 -9.65 -21.49
CA LYS A 174 -8.75 -10.63 -22.46
C LYS A 174 -7.61 -11.44 -21.84
N ARG A 175 -7.92 -12.64 -21.34
CA ARG A 175 -6.91 -13.61 -20.89
C ARG A 175 -6.00 -13.85 -22.09
N ASN A 176 -4.76 -13.36 -22.04
CA ASN A 176 -3.74 -13.75 -23.01
C ASN A 176 -3.58 -15.26 -22.94
N ALA A 177 -4.04 -15.97 -23.98
CA ALA A 177 -3.82 -17.40 -24.09
C ALA A 177 -2.31 -17.68 -24.01
N PRO A 178 -1.87 -18.75 -23.34
CA PRO A 178 -0.46 -19.08 -23.26
C PRO A 178 0.10 -19.24 -24.67
N ARG A 179 1.17 -18.50 -24.98
CA ARG A 179 1.91 -18.70 -26.25
C ARG A 179 2.31 -20.17 -26.33
N ARG A 180 1.72 -20.91 -27.27
CA ARG A 180 2.16 -22.27 -27.58
C ARG A 180 3.66 -22.21 -27.90
N ALA A 181 4.45 -22.96 -27.14
CA ALA A 181 5.85 -23.18 -27.46
C ALA A 181 5.94 -23.72 -28.91
N ARG A 182 6.65 -23.02 -29.76
CA ARG A 182 7.02 -23.57 -31.07
C ARG A 182 7.99 -24.71 -30.81
N ALA A 183 7.54 -25.93 -31.06
CA ALA A 183 8.43 -27.07 -31.15
C ALA A 183 9.42 -26.85 -32.33
N ARG A 184 10.69 -27.05 -32.03
CA ARG A 184 11.73 -27.31 -33.06
C ARG A 184 12.00 -28.80 -33.08
#